data_58f6881c9c4a091682389e182f5824a1
#
_entry.id   58f6881c9c4a091682389e182f5824a1
#
_cell.length_a   1.000
_cell.length_b   1.000
_cell.length_c   1.000
_cell.angle_alpha   90.00
_cell.angle_beta   90.00
_cell.angle_gamma   90.00
#
_symmetry.space_group_name_H-M   'P 1'
#
loop_
_entity.id
_entity.type
_entity.pdbx_description
1 polymer ?
#
loop_
_entity_poly.entity_id
_entity_poly.type
_entity_poly.pdbx_seq_one_letter_code
_entity_poly.pdbx_strand_id
1 'polypeptide(L)'
;MKLQDFDFRIWDNKTNKFIELNISDNIRALPRKNDDLVLELWSGFYDSKGTKIYEGDIVICNTLKFVVEYKRVKFILKQIAENGLSVSLHYSETLEVLGNIHENADLLKEQQ
;
A
#
# COMPACT_ATOMS: atom_id res chain seq x y z
N MET A 1 14.00 -14.72 4.27
CA MET A 1 13.19 -14.18 3.16
C MET A 1 13.97 -14.35 1.87
N LYS A 2 13.35 -14.93 0.87
CA LYS A 2 13.97 -15.01 -0.46
C LYS A 2 13.75 -13.69 -1.18
N LEU A 3 14.64 -13.36 -2.12
CA LEU A 3 14.54 -12.12 -2.89
C LEU A 3 13.17 -12.00 -3.60
N GLN A 4 12.66 -13.12 -4.10
CA GLN A 4 11.36 -13.14 -4.78
C GLN A 4 10.17 -12.85 -3.86
N ASP A 5 10.37 -12.94 -2.53
CA ASP A 5 9.32 -12.66 -1.55
C ASP A 5 9.29 -11.20 -1.11
N PHE A 6 10.19 -10.40 -1.67
CA PHE A 6 10.33 -8.99 -1.35
C PHE A 6 9.95 -8.14 -2.55
N ASP A 7 9.09 -7.16 -2.33
CA ASP A 7 8.74 -6.18 -3.34
C ASP A 7 8.40 -4.85 -2.67
N PHE A 8 8.51 -3.79 -3.43
CA PHE A 8 8.20 -2.44 -2.96
C PHE A 8 7.87 -1.58 -4.17
N ARG A 9 7.27 -0.43 -3.87
CA ARG A 9 7.05 0.62 -4.86
C ARG A 9 7.43 1.95 -4.26
N ILE A 10 7.71 2.94 -5.11
CA ILE A 10 8.10 4.28 -4.68
C ILE A 10 7.16 5.28 -5.32
N TRP A 11 6.51 6.07 -4.48
CA TRP A 11 5.68 7.20 -4.91
C TRP A 11 6.51 8.47 -4.87
N ASP A 12 6.45 9.26 -5.95
CA ASP A 12 7.11 10.56 -6.03
C ASP A 12 6.07 11.67 -5.87
N ASN A 13 6.10 12.37 -4.73
CA ASN A 13 5.20 13.47 -4.43
C ASN A 13 5.45 14.70 -5.33
N LYS A 14 6.61 14.77 -5.96
CA LYS A 14 6.96 15.88 -6.85
C LYS A 14 6.29 15.73 -8.20
N THR A 15 6.32 14.53 -8.77
CA THR A 15 5.72 14.24 -10.08
C THR A 15 4.32 13.66 -9.98
N ASN A 16 3.88 13.26 -8.78
CA ASN A 16 2.62 12.59 -8.51
C ASN A 16 2.45 11.30 -9.33
N LYS A 17 3.52 10.50 -9.36
CA LYS A 17 3.56 9.22 -10.05
C LYS A 17 4.38 8.21 -9.28
N PHE A 18 4.08 6.92 -9.49
CA PHE A 18 4.98 5.87 -9.06
C PHE A 18 6.19 5.83 -9.98
N ILE A 19 7.37 5.62 -9.38
CA ILE A 19 8.62 5.49 -10.13
C ILE A 19 8.72 4.04 -10.62
N GLU A 20 8.92 3.87 -11.93
CA GLU A 20 9.20 2.56 -12.49
C GLU A 20 10.67 2.25 -12.34
N LEU A 21 10.98 1.14 -11.67
CA LEU A 21 12.33 0.64 -11.50
C LEU A 21 12.56 -0.53 -12.44
N ASN A 22 13.61 -0.44 -13.26
CA ASN A 22 14.04 -1.54 -14.10
C ASN A 22 15.00 -2.44 -13.31
N ILE A 23 15.19 -3.68 -13.77
CA ILE A 23 16.10 -4.63 -13.14
C ILE A 23 17.51 -4.05 -13.02
N SER A 24 17.92 -3.21 -13.98
CA SER A 24 19.23 -2.56 -14.00
C SER A 24 19.33 -1.37 -13.05
N ASP A 25 18.20 -0.87 -12.55
CA ASP A 25 18.20 0.27 -11.65
C ASP A 25 18.62 -0.18 -10.26
N ASN A 26 19.53 0.58 -9.68
CA ASN A 26 20.00 0.32 -8.32
C ASN A 26 19.30 1.30 -7.38
N ILE A 27 18.62 0.77 -6.37
CA ILE A 27 17.97 1.60 -5.36
C ILE A 27 18.96 2.59 -4.70
N ARG A 28 20.23 2.23 -4.65
CA ARG A 28 21.28 3.11 -4.11
C ARG A 28 21.56 4.31 -5.01
N ALA A 29 21.14 4.25 -6.28
CA ALA A 29 21.28 5.37 -7.21
C ALA A 29 20.20 6.42 -7.01
N LEU A 30 19.15 6.11 -6.24
CA LEU A 30 18.13 7.10 -5.90
C LEU A 30 18.72 8.16 -4.98
N PRO A 31 18.30 9.44 -5.15
CA PRO A 31 18.81 10.51 -4.28
C PRO A 31 18.51 10.21 -2.82
N ARG A 32 19.56 10.19 -1.99
CA ARG A 32 19.42 9.83 -0.56
C ARG A 32 18.70 10.88 0.28
N LYS A 33 18.59 12.10 -0.24
CA LYS A 33 17.94 13.22 0.44
C LYS A 33 16.77 13.71 -0.41
N ASN A 34 15.83 12.83 -0.66
CA ASN A 34 14.64 13.23 -1.40
C ASN A 34 13.41 12.96 -0.52
N ASP A 35 12.98 14.00 0.19
CA ASP A 35 11.81 13.95 1.06
C ASP A 35 10.51 13.77 0.27
N ASP A 36 10.55 13.89 -1.05
CA ASP A 36 9.39 13.71 -1.90
C ASP A 36 9.13 12.24 -2.25
N LEU A 37 10.08 11.34 -1.98
CA LEU A 37 9.93 9.92 -2.29
C LEU A 37 9.37 9.16 -1.09
N VAL A 38 8.33 8.37 -1.35
CA VAL A 38 7.69 7.53 -0.34
C VAL A 38 7.86 6.07 -0.73
N LEU A 39 8.53 5.30 0.13
CA LEU A 39 8.71 3.86 -0.05
C LEU A 39 7.53 3.13 0.57
N GLU A 40 6.93 2.23 -0.19
CA GLU A 40 5.83 1.39 0.28
C GLU A 40 6.15 -0.08 0.01
N LEU A 41 6.05 -0.89 1.06
CA LEU A 41 6.39 -2.30 0.99
C LEU A 41 5.20 -3.15 0.56
N TRP A 42 5.46 -4.20 -0.23
CA TRP A 42 4.48 -5.23 -0.49
C TRP A 42 4.27 -6.04 0.79
N SER A 43 3.01 -6.27 1.14
CA SER A 43 2.62 -7.00 2.35
C SER A 43 2.96 -8.49 2.31
N GLY A 44 3.28 -9.04 1.14
CA GLY A 44 3.42 -10.47 0.93
C GLY A 44 2.11 -11.16 0.59
N PHE A 45 1.01 -10.43 0.61
CA PHE A 45 -0.33 -10.97 0.32
C PHE A 45 -0.84 -10.51 -1.04
N TYR A 46 -1.69 -11.33 -1.62
CA TYR A 46 -2.48 -11.00 -2.81
C TYR A 46 -3.94 -10.86 -2.41
N ASP A 47 -4.66 -10.00 -3.10
CA ASP A 47 -6.09 -9.85 -2.87
C ASP A 47 -6.88 -10.99 -3.56
N SER A 48 -8.21 -10.90 -3.51
CA SER A 48 -9.10 -11.91 -4.09
C SER A 48 -8.93 -12.09 -5.60
N LYS A 49 -8.37 -11.10 -6.28
CA LYS A 49 -8.17 -11.11 -7.73
C LYS A 49 -6.72 -11.30 -8.15
N GLY A 50 -5.85 -11.63 -7.21
CA GLY A 50 -4.43 -11.85 -7.48
C GLY A 50 -3.60 -10.58 -7.59
N THR A 51 -4.12 -9.45 -7.11
CA THR A 51 -3.38 -8.19 -7.06
C THR A 51 -2.55 -8.12 -5.80
N LYS A 52 -1.28 -7.73 -5.92
CA LYS A 52 -0.42 -7.53 -4.75
C LYS A 52 -0.95 -6.40 -3.87
N ILE A 53 -0.93 -6.62 -2.55
CA ILE A 53 -1.38 -5.62 -1.57
C ILE A 53 -0.15 -4.94 -0.97
N TYR A 54 -0.02 -3.63 -1.22
CA TYR A 54 1.06 -2.80 -0.71
C TYR A 54 0.60 -1.92 0.43
N GLU A 55 1.54 -1.52 1.26
CA GLU A 55 1.34 -0.39 2.17
C GLU A 55 0.78 0.81 1.38
N GLY A 56 -0.22 1.50 1.93
CA GLY A 56 -0.85 2.62 1.26
C GLY A 56 -2.01 2.25 0.34
N ASP A 57 -2.25 0.95 0.11
CA ASP A 57 -3.40 0.52 -0.67
C ASP A 57 -4.70 0.73 0.09
N ILE A 58 -5.77 0.98 -0.66
CA ILE A 58 -7.13 1.04 -0.13
C ILE A 58 -7.82 -0.23 -0.57
N VAL A 59 -8.29 -1.01 0.40
CA VAL A 59 -8.94 -2.29 0.16
C VAL A 59 -10.36 -2.29 0.70
N ILE A 60 -11.20 -3.14 0.13
CA ILE A 60 -12.59 -3.30 0.57
C ILE A 60 -12.84 -4.77 0.95
N CYS A 61 -13.58 -4.96 2.04
CA CYS A 61 -14.14 -6.25 2.43
C CYS A 61 -15.63 -6.03 2.67
N ASN A 62 -16.46 -6.62 1.84
CA ASN A 62 -17.90 -6.34 1.81
C ASN A 62 -18.13 -4.83 1.57
N THR A 63 -18.62 -4.10 2.55
CA THR A 63 -18.87 -2.65 2.44
C THR A 63 -17.86 -1.81 3.20
N LEU A 64 -16.92 -2.45 3.92
CA LEU A 64 -15.96 -1.75 4.75
C LEU A 64 -14.66 -1.51 3.99
N LYS A 65 -14.20 -0.28 4.03
CA LYS A 65 -12.94 0.12 3.41
C LYS A 65 -11.84 0.30 4.45
N PHE A 66 -10.63 -0.07 4.08
CA PHE A 66 -9.45 0.01 4.94
C PHE A 66 -8.27 0.57 4.17
N VAL A 67 -7.37 1.24 4.88
CA VAL A 67 -6.03 1.58 4.38
C VAL A 67 -5.06 0.56 4.93
N VAL A 68 -4.20 0.03 4.09
CA VAL A 68 -3.12 -0.88 4.50
C VAL A 68 -1.98 -0.03 5.05
N GLU A 69 -1.61 -0.26 6.31
CA GLU A 69 -0.52 0.42 6.98
C GLU A 69 0.53 -0.59 7.44
N TYR A 70 1.79 -0.15 7.50
CA TYR A 70 2.89 -0.93 8.07
C TYR A 70 3.33 -0.27 9.36
N LYS A 71 3.05 -0.95 10.48
CA LYS A 71 3.38 -0.43 11.81
C LYS A 71 3.96 -1.53 12.69
N ARG A 72 5.05 -1.20 13.37
CA ARG A 72 5.68 -2.12 14.33
C ARG A 72 5.96 -3.50 13.74
N VAL A 73 6.57 -3.48 12.53
CA VAL A 73 6.97 -4.66 11.75
C VAL A 73 5.83 -5.59 11.36
N LYS A 74 4.62 -5.06 11.20
CA LYS A 74 3.49 -5.83 10.68
C LYS A 74 2.55 -4.95 9.87
N PHE A 75 1.81 -5.59 8.98
CA PHE A 75 0.80 -4.90 8.18
C PHE A 75 -0.54 -4.97 8.90
N ILE A 76 -1.24 -3.85 8.92
CA ILE A 76 -2.57 -3.74 9.52
C ILE A 76 -3.53 -3.12 8.52
N LEU A 77 -4.80 -3.35 8.76
CA LEU A 77 -5.91 -2.70 8.04
C LEU A 77 -6.51 -1.66 8.97
N LYS A 78 -6.47 -0.40 8.57
CA LYS A 78 -7.06 0.72 9.31
C LYS A 78 -8.37 1.09 8.63
N GLN A 79 -9.49 0.89 9.32
CA GLN A 79 -10.80 1.21 8.78
C GLN A 79 -10.92 2.71 8.47
N ILE A 80 -11.43 3.03 7.28
CA ILE A 80 -11.71 4.40 6.85
C ILE A 80 -13.05 4.82 7.45
N ALA A 81 -13.00 5.34 8.68
CA ALA A 81 -14.16 5.81 9.40
C ALA A 81 -13.70 6.59 10.63
N GLU A 82 -14.54 7.50 11.12
CA GLU A 82 -14.28 8.13 12.40
C GLU A 82 -14.27 7.05 13.48
N ASN A 83 -13.24 7.02 14.32
CA ASN A 83 -13.02 5.97 15.31
C ASN A 83 -12.94 4.57 14.69
N GLY A 84 -12.38 4.49 13.48
CA GLY A 84 -12.26 3.21 12.76
C GLY A 84 -11.37 2.22 13.47
N LEU A 85 -11.69 0.94 13.34
CA LEU A 85 -10.94 -0.16 13.93
C LEU A 85 -9.64 -0.42 13.16
N SER A 86 -8.66 -0.94 13.88
CA SER A 86 -7.43 -1.47 13.28
C SER A 86 -7.38 -2.98 13.49
N VAL A 87 -7.15 -3.73 12.43
CA VAL A 87 -7.07 -5.19 12.49
C VAL A 87 -5.83 -5.64 11.73
N SER A 88 -5.30 -6.81 12.09
CA SER A 88 -4.16 -7.38 11.37
C SER A 88 -4.54 -7.79 9.96
N LEU A 89 -3.61 -7.60 9.02
CA LEU A 89 -3.82 -8.06 7.65
C LEU A 89 -3.64 -9.57 7.57
N HIS A 90 -4.72 -10.28 7.33
CA HIS A 90 -4.76 -11.69 6.99
C HIS A 90 -6.10 -11.98 6.30
N TYR A 91 -6.28 -13.19 5.78
CA TYR A 91 -7.45 -13.53 4.96
C TYR A 91 -7.59 -12.58 3.76
N SER A 92 -6.45 -12.29 3.11
CA SER A 92 -6.40 -11.36 1.97
C SER A 92 -7.32 -11.78 0.81
N GLU A 93 -7.66 -13.05 0.74
CA GLU A 93 -8.59 -13.58 -0.25
C GLU A 93 -10.01 -13.04 -0.13
N THR A 94 -10.33 -12.37 0.98
CA THR A 94 -11.61 -11.68 1.16
C THR A 94 -11.56 -10.20 0.81
N LEU A 95 -10.37 -9.71 0.45
CA LEU A 95 -10.13 -8.29 0.18
C LEU A 95 -10.02 -8.03 -1.32
N GLU A 96 -10.37 -6.82 -1.73
CA GLU A 96 -10.12 -6.34 -3.09
C GLU A 96 -9.44 -4.97 -3.01
N VAL A 97 -8.34 -4.81 -3.75
CA VAL A 97 -7.66 -3.52 -3.85
C VAL A 97 -8.48 -2.61 -4.76
N LEU A 98 -8.90 -1.47 -4.22
CA LEU A 98 -9.65 -0.44 -4.97
C LEU A 98 -8.72 0.62 -5.58
N GLY A 99 -7.59 0.87 -4.93
CA GLY A 99 -6.66 1.91 -5.31
C GLY A 99 -5.65 2.13 -4.21
N ASN A 100 -5.18 3.36 -4.07
CA ASN A 100 -4.19 3.71 -3.04
C ASN A 100 -4.40 5.14 -2.57
N ILE A 101 -3.72 5.50 -1.47
CA ILE A 101 -3.90 6.81 -0.83
C ILE A 101 -3.41 7.97 -1.69
N HIS A 102 -2.52 7.73 -2.66
CA HIS A 102 -1.94 8.78 -3.50
C HIS A 102 -2.82 9.11 -4.70
N GLU A 103 -3.28 8.08 -5.41
CA GLU A 103 -4.04 8.23 -6.65
C GLU A 103 -5.54 8.32 -6.42
N ASN A 104 -6.02 7.81 -5.28
CA ASN A 104 -7.43 7.66 -4.99
C ASN A 104 -7.81 8.30 -3.64
N ALA A 105 -7.30 9.50 -3.38
CA ALA A 105 -7.52 10.19 -2.11
C ALA A 105 -9.01 10.41 -1.81
N ASP A 106 -9.86 10.48 -2.82
CA ASP A 106 -11.30 10.60 -2.66
C ASP A 106 -11.92 9.39 -1.95
N LEU A 107 -11.29 8.21 -2.05
CA LEU A 107 -11.75 7.01 -1.35
C LEU A 107 -11.51 7.08 0.16
N LEU A 108 -10.69 8.02 0.62
CA LEU A 108 -10.41 8.20 2.06
C LEU A 108 -11.53 8.91 2.78
N LYS A 109 -12.49 9.49 2.06
CA LYS A 109 -13.63 10.16 2.66
C LYS A 109 -14.61 9.12 3.19
N GLU A 110 -15.14 9.39 4.39
CA GLU A 110 -16.15 8.54 4.97
C GLU A 110 -17.40 8.53 4.11
N GLN A 111 -17.98 7.35 3.96
CA GLN A 111 -19.31 7.24 3.36
C GLN A 111 -20.33 7.56 4.42
N GLN A 112 -21.19 8.49 4.10
CA GLN A 112 -22.36 8.79 4.93
C GLN A 112 -23.52 7.89 4.56
#